data_b17180c47244917df42d654b2c38ba70
#
_entry.id   b17180c47244917df42d654b2c38ba70
#
_cell.length_a   1.000
_cell.length_b   1.000
_cell.length_c   1.000
_cell.angle_alpha   90.00
_cell.angle_beta   90.00
_cell.angle_gamma   90.00
#
_symmetry.space_group_name_H-M   'P 1'
#
loop_
_entity.id
_entity.type
_entity.pdbx_description
1 polymer ?
#
loop_
_entity_poly.entity_id
_entity_poly.type
_entity_poly.pdbx_seq_one_letter_code
_entity_poly.pdbx_strand_id
1 'polypeptide(L)'
;AEMGQISKAKDAFSQAGDEPEAKARLHQLKLVTDEEEPWAIMKKGFEQVFAKTGTPAKLLWAGEHTAKKLFLYTAGIPEAEIMWLARLIPDIADRCDRLCVVVRTSLKPLLMQINGIQEIVTEEDFDDETLLTENVKVTHLHAVPSLLGLEGNVLPNKGRYLNPRPDRRRNWDDLLIQSNQMSIGLFWRNTGVSTGPEQELKFEEYEPILSLENAQFFGLGTIEDELQAGNLRDFDVTDLGSLFEDLEDLAAAIDRLDLLVTSDGLAAHIAGALEKPTVLLLPLLPNYYWGYKTIVSTSYPTLQLIRQSIHNDWDRPVQKALQKISEYF
;
A
#
# COMPACT_ATOMS: atom_id res chain seq x y z
N ALA A 1 -7.21 -22.28 18.23
CA ALA A 1 -7.50 -23.01 16.96
C ALA A 1 -6.65 -22.47 15.80
N GLU A 2 -6.56 -21.14 15.63
CA GLU A 2 -5.87 -20.49 14.50
C GLU A 2 -4.35 -20.76 14.44
N MET A 3 -3.65 -20.62 15.57
CA MET A 3 -2.20 -20.90 15.64
C MET A 3 -1.87 -22.34 15.20
N GLY A 4 -2.74 -23.29 15.50
CA GLY A 4 -2.56 -24.67 15.05
C GLY A 4 -2.76 -24.87 13.54
N GLN A 5 -3.58 -24.06 12.89
CA GLN A 5 -3.77 -24.10 11.44
C GLN A 5 -2.59 -23.47 10.70
N ILE A 6 -2.06 -22.34 11.19
CA ILE A 6 -0.86 -21.69 10.63
C ILE A 6 0.36 -22.62 10.77
N SER A 7 0.55 -23.23 11.94
CA SER A 7 1.63 -24.21 12.12
C SER A 7 1.51 -25.38 11.14
N LYS A 8 0.33 -25.94 10.97
CA LYS A 8 0.09 -27.02 10.00
C LYS A 8 0.34 -26.59 8.56
N ALA A 9 -0.04 -25.34 8.20
CA ALA A 9 0.22 -24.80 6.87
C ALA A 9 1.73 -24.64 6.62
N LYS A 10 2.48 -24.13 7.60
CA LYS A 10 3.94 -24.03 7.53
C LYS A 10 4.60 -25.41 7.37
N ASP A 11 4.15 -26.37 8.14
CA ASP A 11 4.65 -27.75 8.04
C ASP A 11 4.38 -28.35 6.64
N ALA A 12 3.17 -28.15 6.12
CA ALA A 12 2.80 -28.63 4.79
C ALA A 12 3.65 -27.96 3.67
N PHE A 13 3.82 -26.64 3.69
CA PHE A 13 4.66 -25.95 2.73
C PHE A 13 6.14 -26.30 2.87
N SER A 14 6.62 -26.53 4.09
CA SER A 14 8.00 -27.03 4.31
C SER A 14 8.22 -28.43 3.74
N GLN A 15 7.21 -29.31 3.83
CA GLN A 15 7.25 -30.66 3.26
C GLN A 15 7.14 -30.68 1.72
N ALA A 16 6.53 -29.66 1.11
CA ALA A 16 6.45 -29.51 -0.34
C ALA A 16 7.83 -29.23 -0.99
N GLY A 17 8.86 -28.98 -0.20
CA GLY A 17 10.27 -28.94 -0.63
C GLY A 17 10.61 -27.72 -1.49
N ASP A 18 11.22 -27.98 -2.65
CA ASP A 18 11.79 -26.92 -3.50
C ASP A 18 10.80 -26.27 -4.49
N GLU A 19 9.52 -26.58 -4.40
CA GLU A 19 8.47 -25.95 -5.21
C GLU A 19 8.45 -24.43 -4.98
N PRO A 20 8.60 -23.60 -6.04
CA PRO A 20 8.72 -22.13 -5.90
C PRO A 20 7.51 -21.50 -5.20
N GLU A 21 6.30 -21.97 -5.51
CA GLU A 21 5.08 -21.43 -4.89
C GLU A 21 4.99 -21.80 -3.41
N ALA A 22 5.32 -23.04 -3.04
CA ALA A 22 5.35 -23.46 -1.65
C ALA A 22 6.35 -22.66 -0.82
N LYS A 23 7.54 -22.38 -1.36
CA LYS A 23 8.56 -21.52 -0.73
C LYS A 23 8.06 -20.11 -0.55
N ALA A 24 7.43 -19.52 -1.58
CA ALA A 24 6.88 -18.16 -1.48
C ALA A 24 5.77 -18.07 -0.41
N ARG A 25 4.87 -19.05 -0.35
CA ARG A 25 3.81 -19.12 0.66
C ARG A 25 4.36 -19.31 2.07
N LEU A 26 5.35 -20.20 2.24
CA LEU A 26 6.02 -20.39 3.53
C LEU A 26 6.70 -19.12 4.02
N HIS A 27 7.43 -18.44 3.11
CA HIS A 27 8.09 -17.18 3.40
C HIS A 27 7.06 -16.11 3.83
N GLN A 28 5.96 -15.96 3.09
CA GLN A 28 4.88 -15.04 3.44
C GLN A 28 4.29 -15.33 4.84
N LEU A 29 4.04 -16.61 5.15
CA LEU A 29 3.54 -16.99 6.47
C LEU A 29 4.52 -16.66 7.60
N LYS A 30 5.81 -16.85 7.38
CA LYS A 30 6.86 -16.53 8.36
C LYS A 30 7.00 -15.01 8.56
N LEU A 31 6.92 -14.22 7.49
CA LEU A 31 6.89 -12.76 7.57
C LEU A 31 5.69 -12.26 8.38
N VAL A 32 4.49 -12.77 8.07
CA VAL A 32 3.25 -12.38 8.78
C VAL A 32 3.30 -12.75 10.26
N THR A 33 3.99 -13.83 10.61
CA THR A 33 4.08 -14.33 12.02
C THR A 33 5.35 -13.88 12.75
N ASP A 34 6.10 -12.91 12.22
CA ASP A 34 7.32 -12.34 12.81
C ASP A 34 8.44 -13.40 13.06
N GLU A 35 8.48 -14.46 12.26
CA GLU A 35 9.52 -15.50 12.36
C GLU A 35 10.73 -15.25 11.46
N GLU A 36 10.60 -14.33 10.50
CA GLU A 36 11.70 -13.90 9.64
C GLU A 36 11.79 -12.39 9.62
N GLU A 37 13.00 -11.87 9.58
CA GLU A 37 13.26 -10.46 9.45
C GLU A 37 13.30 -10.07 7.95
N PRO A 38 12.33 -9.28 7.45
CA PRO A 38 12.18 -9.05 6.02
C PRO A 38 13.34 -8.28 5.41
N TRP A 39 13.87 -7.28 6.13
CA TRP A 39 14.75 -6.29 5.54
C TRP A 39 16.10 -6.84 5.10
N ALA A 40 16.72 -7.70 5.91
CA ALA A 40 17.98 -8.34 5.57
C ALA A 40 17.84 -9.29 4.36
N ILE A 41 16.73 -10.01 4.29
CA ILE A 41 16.44 -10.93 3.20
C ILE A 41 16.19 -10.15 1.90
N MET A 42 15.37 -9.11 1.96
CA MET A 42 15.06 -8.24 0.83
C MET A 42 16.31 -7.56 0.30
N LYS A 43 17.13 -6.96 1.17
CA LYS A 43 18.41 -6.35 0.79
C LYS A 43 19.30 -7.34 0.06
N LYS A 44 19.50 -8.54 0.61
CA LYS A 44 20.33 -9.58 -0.02
C LYS A 44 19.77 -10.01 -1.39
N GLY A 45 18.45 -10.09 -1.53
CA GLY A 45 17.79 -10.37 -2.80
C GLY A 45 18.16 -9.37 -3.88
N PHE A 46 18.13 -8.07 -3.54
CA PHE A 46 18.48 -7.01 -4.49
C PHE A 46 19.96 -6.92 -4.81
N GLU A 47 20.83 -7.13 -3.84
CA GLU A 47 22.28 -7.23 -4.09
C GLU A 47 22.58 -8.34 -5.12
N GLN A 48 21.86 -9.45 -5.05
CA GLN A 48 21.98 -10.52 -6.04
C GLN A 48 21.44 -10.14 -7.42
N VAL A 49 20.34 -9.39 -7.49
CA VAL A 49 19.79 -8.89 -8.76
C VAL A 49 20.79 -7.94 -9.42
N PHE A 50 21.28 -6.94 -8.71
CA PHE A 50 22.28 -6.01 -9.23
C PHE A 50 23.57 -6.71 -9.67
N ALA A 51 24.01 -7.73 -8.93
CA ALA A 51 25.17 -8.52 -9.34
C ALA A 51 24.92 -9.25 -10.67
N LYS A 52 23.71 -9.77 -10.91
CA LYS A 52 23.34 -10.46 -12.17
C LYS A 52 23.22 -9.49 -13.35
N THR A 53 22.82 -8.25 -13.12
CA THR A 53 22.78 -7.20 -14.17
C THR A 53 24.15 -6.61 -14.49
N GLY A 54 25.20 -7.04 -13.79
CA GLY A 54 26.56 -6.53 -13.98
C GLY A 54 26.82 -5.17 -13.33
N THR A 55 25.92 -4.68 -12.49
CA THR A 55 26.10 -3.43 -11.74
C THR A 55 27.33 -3.52 -10.83
N PRO A 56 28.32 -2.65 -10.98
CA PRO A 56 29.52 -2.69 -10.13
C PRO A 56 29.18 -2.47 -8.66
N ALA A 57 29.71 -3.30 -7.76
CA ALA A 57 29.45 -3.19 -6.32
C ALA A 57 29.74 -1.80 -5.74
N LYS A 58 30.71 -1.07 -6.31
CA LYS A 58 31.06 0.30 -5.90
C LYS A 58 29.91 1.31 -6.12
N LEU A 59 28.96 1.02 -7.00
CA LEU A 59 27.77 1.85 -7.24
C LEU A 59 26.66 1.56 -6.23
N LEU A 60 26.68 0.41 -5.54
CA LEU A 60 25.66 0.12 -4.54
C LEU A 60 25.78 1.10 -3.38
N TRP A 61 24.66 1.69 -3.02
CA TRP A 61 24.56 2.56 -1.85
C TRP A 61 24.54 1.70 -0.57
N ALA A 62 25.38 2.04 0.39
CA ALA A 62 25.49 1.34 1.66
C ALA A 62 24.89 2.12 2.84
N GLY A 63 24.09 3.17 2.57
CA GLY A 63 23.47 4.00 3.60
C GLY A 63 24.29 5.25 3.97
N GLU A 64 25.42 5.49 3.32
CA GLU A 64 26.29 6.64 3.56
C GLU A 64 25.69 7.99 3.13
N HIS A 65 26.15 9.10 3.74
CA HIS A 65 25.70 10.48 3.45
C HIS A 65 26.52 11.18 2.35
N THR A 66 27.10 10.43 1.41
CA THR A 66 28.09 10.98 0.46
C THR A 66 27.71 10.86 -1.01
N ALA A 67 26.54 10.34 -1.31
CA ALA A 67 26.10 10.20 -2.69
C ALA A 67 25.70 11.57 -3.28
N LYS A 68 26.33 11.99 -4.40
CA LYS A 68 25.89 13.19 -5.13
C LYS A 68 24.57 12.96 -5.83
N LYS A 69 24.40 11.80 -6.46
CA LYS A 69 23.13 11.39 -7.07
C LYS A 69 22.84 9.95 -6.65
N LEU A 70 21.63 9.71 -6.14
CA LEU A 70 21.17 8.39 -5.75
C LEU A 70 19.96 8.00 -6.60
N PHE A 71 20.06 6.88 -7.32
CA PHE A 71 18.94 6.26 -8.00
C PHE A 71 18.29 5.23 -7.09
N LEU A 72 16.99 5.44 -6.83
CA LEU A 72 16.16 4.55 -6.03
C LEU A 72 15.21 3.79 -6.96
N TYR A 73 15.44 2.49 -7.11
CA TYR A 73 14.63 1.62 -7.95
C TYR A 73 13.45 1.03 -7.16
N THR A 74 12.31 0.91 -7.84
CA THR A 74 11.08 0.30 -7.30
C THR A 74 10.63 -0.93 -8.10
N ALA A 75 11.37 -1.33 -9.13
CA ALA A 75 11.01 -2.42 -10.03
C ALA A 75 10.71 -3.73 -9.27
N GLY A 76 9.62 -4.40 -9.64
CA GLY A 76 9.21 -5.66 -9.00
C GLY A 76 8.52 -5.53 -7.65
N ILE A 77 8.40 -4.32 -7.08
CA ILE A 77 7.62 -4.09 -5.86
C ILE A 77 6.15 -3.82 -6.22
N PRO A 78 5.17 -4.42 -5.52
CA PRO A 78 3.77 -4.05 -5.65
C PRO A 78 3.51 -2.58 -5.30
N GLU A 79 2.59 -1.91 -5.99
CA GLU A 79 2.31 -0.48 -5.79
C GLU A 79 1.92 -0.11 -4.36
N ALA A 80 1.12 -0.96 -3.72
CA ALA A 80 0.74 -0.81 -2.33
C ALA A 80 1.96 -0.81 -1.39
N GLU A 81 2.89 -1.72 -1.63
CA GLU A 81 4.12 -1.82 -0.84
C GLU A 81 5.10 -0.68 -1.13
N ILE A 82 5.17 -0.20 -2.39
CA ILE A 82 5.93 1.02 -2.71
C ILE A 82 5.41 2.19 -1.88
N MET A 83 4.09 2.39 -1.82
CA MET A 83 3.50 3.46 -1.01
C MET A 83 3.78 3.29 0.49
N TRP A 84 3.76 2.06 0.99
CA TRP A 84 4.11 1.80 2.39
C TRP A 84 5.57 2.14 2.71
N LEU A 85 6.51 1.76 1.82
CA LEU A 85 7.94 2.05 1.96
C LEU A 85 8.30 3.51 1.67
N ALA A 86 7.48 4.22 0.88
CA ALA A 86 7.75 5.59 0.44
C ALA A 86 7.86 6.60 1.59
N ARG A 87 7.35 6.28 2.79
CA ARG A 87 7.58 7.06 4.02
C ARG A 87 9.05 7.23 4.39
N LEU A 88 9.92 6.34 3.88
CA LEU A 88 11.37 6.40 4.11
C LEU A 88 12.10 7.28 3.08
N ILE A 89 11.42 7.76 2.06
CA ILE A 89 12.02 8.60 1.01
C ILE A 89 12.65 9.88 1.58
N PRO A 90 12.03 10.63 2.49
CA PRO A 90 12.67 11.79 3.09
C PRO A 90 13.97 11.44 3.81
N ASP A 91 14.03 10.32 4.55
CA ASP A 91 15.25 9.88 5.25
C ASP A 91 16.40 9.51 4.28
N ILE A 92 16.03 9.04 3.07
CA ILE A 92 17.01 8.76 2.01
C ILE A 92 17.47 10.07 1.36
N ALA A 93 16.55 10.97 1.09
CA ALA A 93 16.84 12.25 0.47
C ALA A 93 17.81 13.08 1.30
N ASP A 94 17.73 13.01 2.63
CA ASP A 94 18.66 13.67 3.55
C ASP A 94 20.10 13.09 3.49
N ARG A 95 20.30 11.97 2.78
CA ARG A 95 21.58 11.28 2.67
C ARG A 95 22.24 11.40 1.30
N CYS A 96 21.68 12.19 0.40
CA CYS A 96 22.24 12.46 -0.92
C CYS A 96 21.96 13.88 -1.36
N ASP A 97 22.77 14.42 -2.29
CA ASP A 97 22.52 15.76 -2.83
C ASP A 97 21.33 15.77 -3.77
N ARG A 98 21.08 14.66 -4.48
CA ARG A 98 19.96 14.52 -5.42
C ARG A 98 19.42 13.09 -5.43
N LEU A 99 18.16 12.95 -5.10
CA LEU A 99 17.43 11.68 -5.18
C LEU A 99 16.63 11.60 -6.49
N CYS A 100 16.89 10.58 -7.27
CA CYS A 100 16.15 10.21 -8.47
C CYS A 100 15.43 8.89 -8.22
N VAL A 101 14.10 8.87 -8.36
CA VAL A 101 13.30 7.64 -8.20
C VAL A 101 12.97 7.08 -9.58
N VAL A 102 13.27 5.79 -9.77
CA VAL A 102 12.92 5.05 -10.99
C VAL A 102 11.68 4.21 -10.69
N VAL A 103 10.59 4.49 -11.39
CA VAL A 103 9.26 3.97 -11.05
C VAL A 103 8.42 3.70 -12.29
N ARG A 104 7.40 2.83 -12.15
CA ARG A 104 6.38 2.65 -13.20
C ARG A 104 5.62 3.94 -13.47
N THR A 105 5.24 4.15 -14.72
CA THR A 105 4.53 5.36 -15.19
C THR A 105 3.27 5.64 -14.36
N SER A 106 2.50 4.62 -13.97
CA SER A 106 1.28 4.75 -13.15
C SER A 106 1.49 5.44 -11.80
N LEU A 107 2.63 5.19 -11.14
CA LEU A 107 2.92 5.74 -9.81
C LEU A 107 3.59 7.12 -9.84
N LYS A 108 4.08 7.56 -10.98
CA LYS A 108 4.80 8.84 -11.10
C LYS A 108 4.01 10.04 -10.55
N PRO A 109 2.72 10.26 -10.94
CA PRO A 109 1.95 11.39 -10.43
C PRO A 109 1.84 11.39 -8.90
N LEU A 110 1.67 10.21 -8.30
CA LEU A 110 1.51 10.02 -6.87
C LEU A 110 2.82 10.28 -6.11
N LEU A 111 3.94 9.70 -6.55
CA LEU A 111 5.23 9.85 -5.89
C LEU A 111 5.81 11.27 -6.00
N MET A 112 5.45 12.02 -7.04
CA MET A 112 5.80 13.45 -7.16
C MET A 112 5.30 14.30 -5.99
N GLN A 113 4.33 13.82 -5.23
CA GLN A 113 3.74 14.49 -4.07
C GLN A 113 4.46 14.16 -2.75
N ILE A 114 5.56 13.39 -2.80
CA ILE A 114 6.37 13.03 -1.65
C ILE A 114 7.59 13.94 -1.55
N ASN A 115 7.78 14.54 -0.38
CA ASN A 115 8.93 15.42 -0.13
C ASN A 115 10.26 14.66 -0.24
N GLY A 116 11.28 15.34 -0.79
CA GLY A 116 12.63 14.80 -0.89
C GLY A 116 12.97 14.18 -2.25
N ILE A 117 12.01 13.98 -3.13
CA ILE A 117 12.27 13.54 -4.50
C ILE A 117 12.59 14.76 -5.36
N GLN A 118 13.77 14.81 -5.98
CA GLN A 118 14.15 15.88 -6.90
C GLN A 118 13.92 15.50 -8.37
N GLU A 119 13.91 14.19 -8.66
CA GLU A 119 13.73 13.69 -10.02
C GLU A 119 12.97 12.36 -10.01
N ILE A 120 12.03 12.19 -10.93
CA ILE A 120 11.38 10.91 -11.19
C ILE A 120 11.54 10.55 -12.66
N VAL A 121 12.07 9.37 -12.91
CA VAL A 121 12.21 8.76 -14.22
C VAL A 121 11.32 7.53 -14.29
N THR A 122 10.64 7.31 -15.39
CA THR A 122 9.87 6.07 -15.58
C THR A 122 10.81 4.91 -15.91
N GLU A 123 10.38 3.68 -15.63
CA GLU A 123 11.18 2.49 -15.95
C GLU A 123 11.45 2.40 -17.46
N GLU A 124 10.52 2.89 -18.28
CA GLU A 124 10.62 2.91 -19.75
C GLU A 124 11.60 3.97 -20.27
N ASP A 125 11.73 5.10 -19.57
CA ASP A 125 12.59 6.23 -19.97
C ASP A 125 13.99 6.16 -19.32
N PHE A 126 14.22 5.18 -18.43
CA PHE A 126 15.49 5.07 -17.72
C PHE A 126 16.58 4.53 -18.65
N ASP A 127 17.70 5.27 -18.72
CA ASP A 127 18.88 4.89 -19.49
C ASP A 127 20.05 4.55 -18.56
N ASP A 128 20.55 3.32 -18.64
CA ASP A 128 21.68 2.83 -17.85
C ASP A 128 22.98 3.61 -18.09
N GLU A 129 23.12 4.33 -19.22
CA GLU A 129 24.27 5.21 -19.47
C GLU A 129 24.40 6.32 -18.43
N THR A 130 23.29 6.73 -17.81
CA THR A 130 23.28 7.71 -16.72
C THR A 130 24.07 7.25 -15.48
N LEU A 131 24.25 5.94 -15.31
CA LEU A 131 25.04 5.35 -14.21
C LEU A 131 26.55 5.46 -14.42
N LEU A 132 26.98 5.87 -15.62
CA LEU A 132 28.41 6.03 -15.94
C LEU A 132 28.99 7.36 -15.44
N THR A 133 28.17 8.23 -14.86
CA THR A 133 28.62 9.52 -14.33
C THR A 133 29.31 9.37 -12.96
N GLU A 134 30.17 10.31 -12.61
CA GLU A 134 30.92 10.27 -11.34
C GLU A 134 30.01 10.47 -10.11
N ASN A 135 30.32 9.73 -9.04
CA ASN A 135 29.62 9.80 -7.73
C ASN A 135 28.11 9.48 -7.77
N VAL A 136 27.72 8.60 -8.68
CA VAL A 136 26.37 8.00 -8.71
C VAL A 136 26.32 6.79 -7.80
N LYS A 137 25.23 6.63 -7.07
CA LYS A 137 24.88 5.45 -6.31
C LYS A 137 23.51 4.92 -6.72
N VAL A 138 23.31 3.63 -6.52
CA VAL A 138 22.05 2.95 -6.80
C VAL A 138 21.62 2.15 -5.59
N THR A 139 20.31 2.10 -5.36
CA THR A 139 19.70 1.21 -4.37
C THR A 139 18.32 0.80 -4.80
N HIS A 140 17.75 -0.16 -4.11
CA HIS A 140 16.38 -0.59 -4.30
C HIS A 140 15.55 -0.31 -3.06
N LEU A 141 14.28 0.07 -3.23
CA LEU A 141 13.43 0.50 -2.14
C LEU A 141 13.28 -0.58 -1.05
N HIS A 142 13.25 -1.86 -1.40
CA HIS A 142 13.26 -2.96 -0.43
C HIS A 142 14.55 -3.08 0.41
N ALA A 143 15.68 -2.55 -0.06
CA ALA A 143 16.92 -2.57 0.72
C ALA A 143 16.99 -1.42 1.74
N VAL A 144 16.19 -0.38 1.54
CA VAL A 144 16.23 0.86 2.33
C VAL A 144 16.03 0.64 3.82
N PRO A 145 15.02 -0.12 4.31
CA PRO A 145 14.85 -0.33 5.74
C PRO A 145 16.11 -0.88 6.40
N SER A 146 16.74 -1.89 5.81
CA SER A 146 18.01 -2.45 6.31
C SER A 146 19.16 -1.44 6.25
N LEU A 147 19.25 -0.64 5.18
CA LEU A 147 20.30 0.39 5.03
C LEU A 147 20.11 1.56 6.00
N LEU A 148 18.90 1.79 6.46
CA LEU A 148 18.58 2.76 7.52
C LEU A 148 18.71 2.17 8.94
N GLY A 149 19.04 0.87 9.07
CA GLY A 149 19.17 0.19 10.36
C GLY A 149 17.85 -0.10 11.04
N LEU A 150 16.75 -0.22 10.27
CA LEU A 150 15.47 -0.61 10.82
C LEU A 150 15.43 -2.12 11.05
N GLU A 151 14.80 -2.54 12.16
CA GLU A 151 14.65 -3.92 12.58
C GLU A 151 13.18 -4.32 12.62
N GLY A 152 12.92 -5.62 12.54
CA GLY A 152 11.56 -6.18 12.55
C GLY A 152 10.80 -5.92 11.24
N ASN A 153 9.49 -6.16 11.24
CA ASN A 153 8.59 -5.99 10.08
C ASN A 153 7.72 -4.76 10.17
N VAL A 154 8.01 -3.86 11.08
CA VAL A 154 7.20 -2.65 11.32
C VAL A 154 7.99 -1.43 10.92
N LEU A 155 7.40 -0.61 10.07
CA LEU A 155 7.94 0.72 9.78
C LEU A 155 7.38 1.75 10.77
N PRO A 156 8.21 2.71 11.21
CA PRO A 156 7.76 3.77 12.11
C PRO A 156 6.70 4.65 11.44
N ASN A 157 5.77 5.15 12.22
CA ASN A 157 4.91 6.24 11.78
C ASN A 157 5.77 7.49 11.53
N LYS A 158 5.60 8.11 10.36
CA LYS A 158 6.29 9.34 9.94
C LYS A 158 5.33 10.52 9.81
N GLY A 159 4.08 10.36 10.28
CA GLY A 159 3.04 11.34 10.01
C GLY A 159 2.63 11.35 8.53
N ARG A 160 2.01 12.43 8.11
CA ARG A 160 1.59 12.65 6.73
C ARG A 160 2.82 12.85 5.82
N TYR A 161 2.97 12.02 4.81
CA TYR A 161 4.06 12.11 3.83
C TYR A 161 3.60 12.25 2.38
N LEU A 162 2.29 12.19 2.12
CA LEU A 162 1.68 12.40 0.81
C LEU A 162 0.84 13.68 0.83
N ASN A 163 1.06 14.58 -0.14
CA ASN A 163 0.42 15.88 -0.20
C ASN A 163 -0.08 16.16 -1.63
N PRO A 164 -1.30 15.70 -2.01
CA PRO A 164 -1.86 15.98 -3.32
C PRO A 164 -1.94 17.49 -3.58
N ARG A 165 -1.72 17.89 -4.82
CA ARG A 165 -1.71 19.31 -5.19
C ARG A 165 -3.04 20.00 -4.86
N PRO A 166 -3.02 21.28 -4.43
CA PRO A 166 -4.23 22.01 -4.07
C PRO A 166 -5.25 22.14 -5.20
N ASP A 167 -4.80 22.24 -6.47
CA ASP A 167 -5.68 22.27 -7.64
C ASP A 167 -6.42 20.94 -7.82
N ARG A 168 -5.72 19.80 -7.73
CA ARG A 168 -6.34 18.47 -7.78
C ARG A 168 -7.36 18.27 -6.66
N ARG A 169 -7.04 18.70 -5.44
CA ARG A 169 -7.97 18.61 -4.30
C ARG A 169 -9.24 19.40 -4.53
N ARG A 170 -9.13 20.63 -5.07
CA ARG A 170 -10.31 21.48 -5.35
C ARG A 170 -11.26 20.88 -6.37
N ASN A 171 -10.78 20.06 -7.29
CA ASN A 171 -11.65 19.39 -8.27
C ASN A 171 -12.71 18.51 -7.61
N TRP A 172 -12.46 18.03 -6.39
CA TRP A 172 -13.36 17.15 -5.64
C TRP A 172 -14.24 17.89 -4.62
N ASP A 173 -13.99 19.18 -4.34
CA ASP A 173 -14.74 19.94 -3.34
C ASP A 173 -16.23 20.04 -3.68
N ASP A 174 -16.57 20.31 -4.94
CA ASP A 174 -17.95 20.45 -5.39
C ASP A 174 -18.74 19.13 -5.34
N LEU A 175 -18.08 17.98 -5.41
CA LEU A 175 -18.68 16.67 -5.38
C LEU A 175 -18.80 16.10 -3.95
N LEU A 176 -17.83 16.40 -3.08
CA LEU A 176 -17.70 15.74 -1.77
C LEU A 176 -18.21 16.60 -0.60
N ILE A 177 -18.40 17.92 -0.78
CA ILE A 177 -18.73 18.85 0.34
C ILE A 177 -20.17 19.35 0.27
N GLN A 178 -20.99 18.82 -0.61
CA GLN A 178 -22.35 19.36 -0.88
C GLN A 178 -23.40 19.07 0.19
N SER A 179 -23.14 18.21 1.15
CA SER A 179 -24.12 17.82 2.18
C SER A 179 -23.56 17.92 3.59
N ASN A 180 -24.46 18.00 4.59
CA ASN A 180 -24.11 17.85 6.01
C ASN A 180 -23.92 16.37 6.42
N GLN A 181 -24.01 15.44 5.47
CA GLN A 181 -23.81 14.01 5.69
C GLN A 181 -22.32 13.70 5.64
N MET A 182 -21.91 12.65 6.35
CA MET A 182 -20.55 12.15 6.35
C MET A 182 -20.21 11.58 4.97
N SER A 183 -19.12 12.05 4.36
CA SER A 183 -18.61 11.54 3.09
C SER A 183 -17.73 10.32 3.31
N ILE A 184 -18.19 9.14 2.88
CA ILE A 184 -17.50 7.87 3.04
C ILE A 184 -17.06 7.34 1.68
N GLY A 185 -15.74 7.22 1.47
CA GLY A 185 -15.18 6.54 0.31
C GLY A 185 -15.18 5.04 0.48
N LEU A 186 -15.49 4.33 -0.60
CA LEU A 186 -15.44 2.87 -0.66
C LEU A 186 -14.45 2.44 -1.72
N PHE A 187 -13.51 1.59 -1.35
CA PHE A 187 -12.60 0.94 -2.28
C PHE A 187 -12.62 -0.56 -2.00
N TRP A 188 -13.46 -1.29 -2.74
CA TRP A 188 -13.73 -2.72 -2.49
C TRP A 188 -12.79 -3.67 -3.23
N ARG A 189 -11.99 -3.14 -4.16
CA ARG A 189 -11.15 -3.96 -5.00
C ARG A 189 -9.71 -3.99 -4.50
N ASN A 190 -9.17 -5.19 -4.34
CA ASN A 190 -7.75 -5.38 -4.09
C ASN A 190 -7.03 -5.59 -5.43
N THR A 191 -6.32 -4.59 -5.93
CA THR A 191 -5.46 -4.69 -7.12
C THR A 191 -4.05 -5.18 -6.81
N GLY A 192 -3.76 -5.51 -5.56
CA GLY A 192 -2.43 -5.92 -5.08
C GLY A 192 -2.42 -7.37 -4.59
N VAL A 193 -1.46 -8.06 -5.04
CA VAL A 193 -0.92 -9.38 -4.73
C VAL A 193 -1.59 -10.16 -3.59
N SER A 194 -2.26 -11.28 -3.98
CA SER A 194 -2.04 -12.59 -3.38
C SER A 194 -2.75 -13.03 -2.10
N THR A 195 -3.93 -12.61 -1.90
CA THR A 195 -4.86 -13.55 -1.31
C THR A 195 -5.73 -14.03 -2.46
N GLY A 196 -5.88 -15.32 -2.71
CA GLY A 196 -6.64 -15.77 -3.88
C GLY A 196 -8.04 -15.14 -3.94
N PRO A 197 -8.76 -15.22 -5.07
CA PRO A 197 -10.07 -14.59 -5.28
C PRO A 197 -11.11 -14.95 -4.22
N GLU A 198 -10.87 -16.02 -3.46
CA GLU A 198 -11.71 -16.47 -2.34
C GLU A 198 -11.60 -15.60 -1.07
N GLN A 199 -10.65 -14.67 -1.00
CA GLN A 199 -10.44 -13.80 0.16
C GLN A 199 -10.81 -12.34 -0.12
N GLU A 200 -11.29 -12.04 -1.32
CA GLU A 200 -11.73 -10.70 -1.68
C GLU A 200 -13.11 -10.39 -1.07
N LEU A 201 -13.21 -9.22 -0.48
CA LEU A 201 -14.48 -8.66 -0.03
C LEU A 201 -15.25 -8.18 -1.26
N LYS A 202 -16.42 -8.76 -1.52
CA LYS A 202 -17.27 -8.37 -2.63
C LYS A 202 -18.06 -7.12 -2.29
N PHE A 203 -18.51 -6.39 -3.32
CA PHE A 203 -19.28 -5.16 -3.13
C PHE A 203 -20.55 -5.40 -2.30
N GLU A 204 -21.26 -6.49 -2.53
CA GLU A 204 -22.51 -6.85 -1.85
C GLU A 204 -22.32 -7.02 -0.34
N GLU A 205 -21.13 -7.40 0.10
CA GLU A 205 -20.82 -7.57 1.52
C GLU A 205 -20.75 -6.23 2.27
N TYR A 206 -20.66 -5.09 1.56
CA TYR A 206 -20.75 -3.74 2.15
C TYR A 206 -22.19 -3.28 2.45
N GLU A 207 -23.24 -4.03 2.02
CA GLU A 207 -24.63 -3.65 2.19
C GLU A 207 -24.98 -3.14 3.60
N PRO A 208 -24.55 -3.76 4.72
CA PRO A 208 -24.82 -3.23 6.05
C PRO A 208 -24.23 -1.83 6.29
N ILE A 209 -23.07 -1.52 5.70
CA ILE A 209 -22.44 -0.20 5.80
C ILE A 209 -23.19 0.81 4.93
N LEU A 210 -23.58 0.40 3.72
CA LEU A 210 -24.31 1.23 2.76
C LEU A 210 -25.71 1.61 3.25
N SER A 211 -26.24 0.91 4.26
CA SER A 211 -27.53 1.19 4.89
C SER A 211 -27.49 2.32 5.93
N LEU A 212 -26.35 3.00 6.14
CA LEU A 212 -26.25 4.13 7.06
C LEU A 212 -26.97 5.38 6.51
N GLU A 213 -27.97 5.88 7.22
CA GLU A 213 -28.84 6.99 6.76
C GLU A 213 -28.14 8.37 6.74
N ASN A 214 -27.11 8.59 7.58
CA ASN A 214 -26.42 9.88 7.72
C ASN A 214 -25.08 9.93 6.96
N ALA A 215 -24.88 9.05 6.00
CA ALA A 215 -23.67 8.99 5.19
C ALA A 215 -24.00 9.16 3.70
N GLN A 216 -23.04 9.71 2.97
CA GLN A 216 -23.00 9.71 1.51
C GLN A 216 -21.84 8.82 1.07
N PHE A 217 -22.08 7.92 0.14
CA PHE A 217 -21.09 6.93 -0.29
C PHE A 217 -20.50 7.25 -1.66
N PHE A 218 -19.19 7.11 -1.78
CA PHE A 218 -18.45 7.39 -2.99
C PHE A 218 -17.58 6.19 -3.38
N GLY A 219 -17.80 5.64 -4.58
CA GLY A 219 -17.02 4.56 -5.15
C GLY A 219 -15.71 5.10 -5.74
N LEU A 220 -14.59 4.58 -5.28
CA LEU A 220 -13.25 5.04 -5.71
C LEU A 220 -12.56 4.06 -6.66
N GLY A 221 -13.13 2.87 -6.85
CA GLY A 221 -12.59 1.86 -7.77
C GLY A 221 -13.07 2.07 -9.19
N THR A 222 -12.30 1.56 -10.16
CA THR A 222 -12.73 1.53 -11.55
C THR A 222 -13.87 0.51 -11.73
N ILE A 223 -14.95 0.90 -12.39
CA ILE A 223 -16.05 0.01 -12.77
C ILE A 223 -15.60 -0.83 -13.97
N GLU A 224 -15.74 -2.14 -13.88
CA GLU A 224 -15.29 -3.07 -14.94
C GLU A 224 -16.43 -3.63 -15.78
N ASP A 225 -17.64 -3.70 -15.21
CA ASP A 225 -18.78 -4.30 -15.89
C ASP A 225 -20.14 -3.67 -15.47
N GLU A 226 -21.18 -4.02 -16.20
CA GLU A 226 -22.54 -3.53 -15.96
C GLU A 226 -23.13 -4.00 -14.61
N LEU A 227 -22.66 -5.11 -14.06
CA LEU A 227 -23.11 -5.60 -12.76
C LEU A 227 -22.60 -4.66 -11.65
N GLN A 228 -21.33 -4.29 -11.69
CA GLN A 228 -20.77 -3.33 -10.73
C GLN A 228 -21.44 -1.96 -10.86
N ALA A 229 -21.65 -1.48 -12.09
CA ALA A 229 -22.40 -0.25 -12.33
C ALA A 229 -23.83 -0.31 -11.80
N GLY A 230 -24.49 -1.47 -11.89
CA GLY A 230 -25.80 -1.74 -11.30
C GLY A 230 -25.76 -1.65 -9.78
N ASN A 231 -24.84 -2.33 -9.14
CA ASN A 231 -24.67 -2.33 -7.70
C ASN A 231 -24.48 -0.90 -7.14
N LEU A 232 -23.66 -0.06 -7.78
CA LEU A 232 -23.48 1.33 -7.33
C LEU A 232 -24.79 2.12 -7.37
N ARG A 233 -25.58 1.97 -8.44
CA ARG A 233 -26.88 2.65 -8.57
C ARG A 233 -27.92 2.15 -7.55
N ASP A 234 -27.97 0.83 -7.33
CA ASP A 234 -28.93 0.21 -6.42
C ASP A 234 -28.72 0.62 -4.96
N PHE A 235 -27.47 0.92 -4.58
CA PHE A 235 -27.09 1.37 -3.25
C PHE A 235 -26.81 2.88 -3.12
N ASP A 236 -27.17 3.68 -4.13
CA ASP A 236 -26.96 5.14 -4.16
C ASP A 236 -25.50 5.56 -3.90
N VAL A 237 -24.55 4.82 -4.48
CA VAL A 237 -23.12 5.10 -4.40
C VAL A 237 -22.69 5.95 -5.60
N THR A 238 -22.17 7.14 -5.35
CA THR A 238 -21.64 8.02 -6.40
C THR A 238 -20.31 7.48 -6.93
N ASP A 239 -20.22 7.23 -8.24
CA ASP A 239 -18.99 6.78 -8.88
C ASP A 239 -18.02 7.95 -9.09
N LEU A 240 -16.89 7.95 -8.36
CA LEU A 240 -15.77 8.85 -8.59
C LEU A 240 -14.63 8.15 -9.35
N GLY A 241 -14.54 6.83 -9.26
CA GLY A 241 -13.44 6.07 -9.85
C GLY A 241 -13.34 6.24 -11.36
N SER A 242 -14.47 6.35 -12.06
CA SER A 242 -14.51 6.60 -13.50
C SER A 242 -14.07 8.01 -13.91
N LEU A 243 -13.96 8.94 -12.97
CA LEU A 243 -13.54 10.33 -13.21
C LEU A 243 -12.04 10.54 -12.97
N PHE A 244 -11.34 9.56 -12.41
CA PHE A 244 -9.91 9.70 -12.13
C PHE A 244 -9.08 9.63 -13.42
N GLU A 245 -8.20 10.61 -13.62
CA GLU A 245 -7.22 10.62 -14.70
C GLU A 245 -5.97 9.80 -14.31
N ASP A 246 -5.60 9.85 -13.03
CA ASP A 246 -4.42 9.19 -12.48
C ASP A 246 -4.56 8.90 -10.97
N LEU A 247 -3.50 8.33 -10.38
CA LEU A 247 -3.48 8.01 -8.95
C LEU A 247 -3.39 9.24 -8.03
N GLU A 248 -3.01 10.41 -8.55
CA GLU A 248 -3.07 11.66 -7.78
C GLU A 248 -4.52 12.09 -7.55
N ASP A 249 -5.43 11.85 -8.52
CA ASP A 249 -6.86 12.10 -8.34
C ASP A 249 -7.45 11.20 -7.26
N LEU A 250 -7.10 9.92 -7.25
CA LEU A 250 -7.50 9.01 -6.17
C LEU A 250 -7.02 9.54 -4.80
N ALA A 251 -5.77 9.97 -4.69
CA ALA A 251 -5.24 10.51 -3.44
C ALA A 251 -5.91 11.82 -3.05
N ALA A 252 -6.18 12.69 -4.01
CA ALA A 252 -6.86 13.97 -3.80
C ALA A 252 -8.32 13.77 -3.35
N ALA A 253 -9.05 12.82 -3.94
CA ALA A 253 -10.38 12.45 -3.52
C ALA A 253 -10.39 11.87 -2.10
N ILE A 254 -9.50 10.90 -1.80
CA ILE A 254 -9.37 10.36 -0.44
C ILE A 254 -9.08 11.45 0.58
N ASP A 255 -8.23 12.43 0.24
CA ASP A 255 -7.91 13.54 1.15
C ASP A 255 -9.11 14.44 1.47
N ARG A 256 -10.14 14.47 0.63
CA ARG A 256 -11.35 15.28 0.83
C ARG A 256 -12.49 14.56 1.55
N LEU A 257 -12.49 13.23 1.56
CA LEU A 257 -13.47 12.42 2.29
C LEU A 257 -13.32 12.57 3.81
N ASP A 258 -14.38 12.29 4.55
CA ASP A 258 -14.33 12.20 6.01
C ASP A 258 -13.74 10.87 6.48
N LEU A 259 -14.11 9.79 5.80
CA LEU A 259 -13.70 8.42 6.13
C LEU A 259 -13.45 7.61 4.86
N LEU A 260 -12.49 6.71 4.89
CA LEU A 260 -12.33 5.64 3.90
C LEU A 260 -12.68 4.29 4.52
N VAL A 261 -13.45 3.47 3.79
CA VAL A 261 -13.64 2.05 4.09
C VAL A 261 -13.05 1.25 2.92
N THR A 262 -12.07 0.41 3.20
CA THR A 262 -11.36 -0.31 2.14
C THR A 262 -10.85 -1.67 2.61
N SER A 263 -10.50 -2.52 1.66
CA SER A 263 -9.70 -3.73 1.89
C SER A 263 -8.20 -3.46 1.75
N ASP A 264 -7.35 -4.49 1.98
CA ASP A 264 -5.90 -4.40 1.79
C ASP A 264 -5.55 -4.03 0.34
N GLY A 265 -4.78 -2.98 0.14
CA GLY A 265 -4.38 -2.51 -1.18
C GLY A 265 -3.84 -1.09 -1.21
N LEU A 266 -3.64 -0.56 -2.42
CA LEU A 266 -3.04 0.75 -2.63
C LEU A 266 -3.82 1.88 -1.94
N ALA A 267 -5.15 1.86 -1.99
CA ALA A 267 -5.99 2.90 -1.36
C ALA A 267 -5.78 2.99 0.16
N ALA A 268 -5.59 1.85 0.84
CA ALA A 268 -5.29 1.82 2.28
C ALA A 268 -3.96 2.53 2.60
N HIS A 269 -2.93 2.31 1.77
CA HIS A 269 -1.63 2.95 1.96
C HIS A 269 -1.64 4.44 1.58
N ILE A 270 -2.41 4.83 0.56
CA ILE A 270 -2.65 6.25 0.22
C ILE A 270 -3.34 6.94 1.40
N ALA A 271 -4.40 6.36 1.93
CA ALA A 271 -5.12 6.92 3.09
C ALA A 271 -4.21 7.05 4.32
N GLY A 272 -3.41 6.02 4.59
CA GLY A 272 -2.41 6.07 5.67
C GLY A 272 -1.35 7.16 5.46
N ALA A 273 -0.88 7.36 4.22
CA ALA A 273 0.07 8.40 3.85
C ALA A 273 -0.51 9.82 3.99
N LEU A 274 -1.82 9.95 3.86
CA LEU A 274 -2.60 11.18 4.05
C LEU A 274 -3.05 11.41 5.50
N GLU A 275 -2.80 10.46 6.40
CA GLU A 275 -3.39 10.42 7.76
C GLU A 275 -4.93 10.47 7.76
N LYS A 276 -5.56 9.92 6.73
CA LYS A 276 -7.01 9.86 6.60
C LYS A 276 -7.59 8.81 7.56
N PRO A 277 -8.64 9.14 8.34
CA PRO A 277 -9.41 8.14 9.06
C PRO A 277 -9.85 7.01 8.13
N THR A 278 -9.57 5.77 8.50
CA THR A 278 -9.81 4.62 7.62
C THR A 278 -10.21 3.40 8.43
N VAL A 279 -11.27 2.73 8.00
CA VAL A 279 -11.64 1.38 8.43
C VAL A 279 -11.11 0.40 7.39
N LEU A 280 -10.12 -0.39 7.78
CA LEU A 280 -9.45 -1.34 6.92
C LEU A 280 -9.90 -2.77 7.22
N LEU A 281 -10.58 -3.36 6.25
CA LEU A 281 -11.06 -4.74 6.29
C LEU A 281 -9.97 -5.68 5.78
N LEU A 282 -9.51 -6.57 6.62
CA LEU A 282 -8.38 -7.46 6.35
C LEU A 282 -8.82 -8.93 6.34
N PRO A 283 -8.26 -9.75 5.43
CA PRO A 283 -8.46 -11.18 5.46
C PRO A 283 -7.82 -11.79 6.72
N LEU A 284 -8.08 -13.07 6.94
CA LEU A 284 -7.51 -13.84 8.05
C LEU A 284 -5.97 -13.80 8.05
N LEU A 285 -5.37 -13.90 6.86
CA LEU A 285 -3.92 -13.79 6.64
C LEU A 285 -3.66 -12.59 5.72
N PRO A 286 -3.46 -11.40 6.26
CA PRO A 286 -3.16 -10.21 5.45
C PRO A 286 -1.70 -10.20 5.01
N ASN A 287 -1.33 -9.18 4.22
CA ASN A 287 0.08 -8.90 3.97
C ASN A 287 0.84 -8.61 5.27
N TYR A 288 2.14 -8.94 5.27
CA TYR A 288 3.00 -8.91 6.47
C TYR A 288 3.08 -7.53 7.11
N TYR A 289 3.03 -6.45 6.36
CA TYR A 289 3.09 -5.08 6.87
C TYR A 289 1.89 -4.65 7.72
N TRP A 290 0.79 -5.42 7.71
CA TRP A 290 -0.33 -5.21 8.63
C TRP A 290 -0.15 -5.96 9.96
N GLY A 291 0.89 -6.81 10.08
CA GLY A 291 1.13 -7.68 11.24
C GLY A 291 0.05 -8.75 11.41
N TYR A 292 0.34 -9.71 12.28
CA TYR A 292 -0.59 -10.78 12.61
C TYR A 292 -1.35 -10.47 13.87
N LYS A 293 -2.48 -10.33 14.16
CA LYS A 293 -3.23 -10.04 15.42
C LYS A 293 -3.18 -8.59 15.93
N THR A 294 -2.53 -7.68 15.25
CA THR A 294 -2.60 -6.27 15.63
C THR A 294 -3.97 -5.69 15.25
N ILE A 295 -4.54 -4.86 16.11
CA ILE A 295 -5.81 -4.15 15.87
C ILE A 295 -5.59 -2.70 15.49
N VAL A 296 -4.37 -2.20 15.64
CA VAL A 296 -3.96 -0.85 15.28
C VAL A 296 -2.69 -0.97 14.44
N SER A 297 -2.63 -0.23 13.35
CA SER A 297 -1.43 -0.15 12.54
C SER A 297 -0.40 0.75 13.22
N THR A 298 0.80 0.22 13.48
CA THR A 298 1.92 1.03 13.99
C THR A 298 2.43 2.01 12.94
N SER A 299 2.32 1.64 11.67
CA SER A 299 2.71 2.47 10.54
C SER A 299 1.73 3.59 10.24
N TYR A 300 0.43 3.38 10.52
CA TYR A 300 -0.66 4.29 10.20
C TYR A 300 -1.67 4.38 11.36
N PRO A 301 -1.45 5.25 12.33
CA PRO A 301 -2.31 5.33 13.53
C PRO A 301 -3.78 5.65 13.24
N THR A 302 -4.08 6.25 12.08
CA THR A 302 -5.44 6.60 11.65
C THR A 302 -6.23 5.43 11.06
N LEU A 303 -5.58 4.27 10.86
CA LEU A 303 -6.21 3.08 10.32
C LEU A 303 -6.67 2.14 11.44
N GLN A 304 -7.95 1.84 11.45
CA GLN A 304 -8.55 0.81 12.31
C GLN A 304 -8.58 -0.53 11.56
N LEU A 305 -7.83 -1.51 12.07
CA LEU A 305 -7.69 -2.82 11.42
C LEU A 305 -8.78 -3.77 11.90
N ILE A 306 -9.64 -4.19 11.01
CA ILE A 306 -10.71 -5.16 11.28
C ILE A 306 -10.46 -6.42 10.45
N ARG A 307 -10.27 -7.55 11.13
CA ARG A 307 -9.82 -8.80 10.52
C ARG A 307 -10.91 -9.86 10.52
N GLN A 308 -10.88 -10.70 9.50
CA GLN A 308 -11.55 -11.99 9.56
C GLN A 308 -11.02 -12.81 10.72
N SER A 309 -11.92 -13.50 11.42
CA SER A 309 -11.58 -14.51 12.41
C SER A 309 -11.80 -15.94 11.90
N ILE A 310 -12.54 -16.06 10.82
CA ILE A 310 -12.84 -17.30 10.10
C ILE A 310 -12.61 -17.01 8.61
N HIS A 311 -12.00 -17.95 7.91
CA HIS A 311 -11.75 -17.86 6.49
C HIS A 311 -13.07 -17.66 5.70
N ASN A 312 -13.10 -16.70 4.81
CA ASN A 312 -14.26 -16.30 3.99
C ASN A 312 -15.51 -15.85 4.77
N ASP A 313 -15.40 -15.55 6.05
CA ASP A 313 -16.47 -14.94 6.84
C ASP A 313 -16.25 -13.42 6.89
N TRP A 314 -16.92 -12.67 6.03
CA TRP A 314 -16.89 -11.21 6.03
C TRP A 314 -18.04 -10.58 6.85
N ASP A 315 -19.08 -11.32 7.20
CA ASP A 315 -20.21 -10.79 7.99
C ASP A 315 -19.76 -10.15 9.29
N ARG A 316 -18.94 -10.85 10.07
CA ARG A 316 -18.44 -10.34 11.35
C ARG A 316 -17.50 -9.14 11.21
N PRO A 317 -16.53 -9.13 10.29
CA PRO A 317 -15.72 -7.93 10.02
C PRO A 317 -16.58 -6.73 9.59
N VAL A 318 -17.55 -6.92 8.72
CA VAL A 318 -18.43 -5.83 8.25
C VAL A 318 -19.29 -5.28 9.39
N GLN A 319 -19.87 -6.14 10.24
CA GLN A 319 -20.61 -5.68 11.42
C GLN A 319 -19.75 -4.89 12.41
N LYS A 320 -18.49 -5.31 12.62
CA LYS A 320 -17.54 -4.54 13.44
C LYS A 320 -17.16 -3.21 12.78
N ALA A 321 -17.01 -3.20 11.44
CA ALA A 321 -16.76 -1.98 10.69
C ALA A 321 -17.90 -0.99 10.85
N LEU A 322 -19.15 -1.45 10.70
CA LEU A 322 -20.35 -0.66 10.93
C LEU A 322 -20.38 -0.02 12.33
N GLN A 323 -20.07 -0.81 13.36
CA GLN A 323 -19.94 -0.30 14.72
C GLN A 323 -18.85 0.78 14.84
N LYS A 324 -17.69 0.57 14.21
CA LYS A 324 -16.59 1.54 14.23
C LYS A 324 -16.92 2.82 13.46
N ILE A 325 -17.58 2.71 12.32
CA ILE A 325 -18.04 3.86 11.54
C ILE A 325 -19.01 4.70 12.38
N SER A 326 -19.90 4.05 13.12
CA SER A 326 -20.86 4.75 14.00
C SER A 326 -20.22 5.57 15.12
N GLU A 327 -18.96 5.34 15.46
CA GLU A 327 -18.20 6.15 16.42
C GLU A 327 -17.77 7.54 15.85
N TYR A 328 -17.89 7.73 14.52
CA TYR A 328 -17.58 9.00 13.84
C TYR A 328 -18.80 9.94 13.69
N PHE A 329 -20.02 9.45 13.95
CA PHE A 329 -21.25 10.24 13.99
C PHE A 329 -21.50 10.76 15.40
#